data_8d8475cc386fcae9ea795de710f2dc44
#
_entry.id   8d8475cc386fcae9ea795de710f2dc44
#
_cell.length_a   1.000
_cell.length_b   1.000
_cell.length_c   1.000
_cell.angle_alpha   90.00
_cell.angle_beta   90.00
_cell.angle_gamma   90.00
#
_symmetry.space_group_name_H-M   'P 1'
#
loop_
_entity.id
_entity.type
_entity.pdbx_description
1 polymer ?
#
loop_
_entity_poly.entity_id
_entity_poly.type
_entity_poly.pdbx_seq_one_letter_code
_entity_poly.pdbx_strand_id
1 'polypeptide(L)'
;MLSGIGPAGQLRSHGITVRHDLPGVGENLHDHLEVHIKHRSAAGTSRNGLLKPHRMAAIGLQWFLSRTGPAATTPSRVGAFLRTEKDVPYPDIQYHFWPYYLDGWSPPPDKDGYCFDVGPVQTASRGWVRLASADPLTAPVMRLNGLKEDIDRKVFRESIRITREIAAQSAFDLSLIHI
;
A
#
# COMPACT_ATOMS: atom_id res chain seq x y z
N MET A 1 -10.71 23.23 3.97
CA MET A 1 -12.09 23.59 4.34
C MET A 1 -12.16 24.43 5.61
N LEU A 2 -11.50 24.10 6.71
CA LEU A 2 -11.53 24.89 7.96
C LEU A 2 -11.08 26.36 7.80
N SER A 3 -10.27 26.66 6.78
CA SER A 3 -9.87 28.05 6.44
C SER A 3 -10.97 28.85 5.71
N GLY A 4 -12.16 28.30 5.52
CA GLY A 4 -13.28 28.95 4.83
C GLY A 4 -13.24 28.81 3.29
N ILE A 5 -12.44 27.85 2.77
CA ILE A 5 -12.34 27.55 1.33
C ILE A 5 -12.93 26.16 1.09
N GLY A 6 -13.96 26.06 0.25
CA GLY A 6 -14.66 24.80 -0.05
C GLY A 6 -16.12 24.99 -0.38
N PRO A 7 -16.91 23.90 -0.42
CA PRO A 7 -18.35 23.97 -0.69
C PRO A 7 -19.08 24.85 0.33
N ALA A 8 -19.64 25.98 -0.12
CA ALA A 8 -20.23 26.99 0.77
C ALA A 8 -21.33 26.41 1.68
N GLY A 9 -22.15 25.48 1.17
CA GLY A 9 -23.21 24.84 1.97
C GLY A 9 -22.63 24.07 3.16
N GLN A 10 -21.56 23.28 2.95
CA GLN A 10 -20.89 22.53 4.01
C GLN A 10 -20.21 23.45 5.03
N LEU A 11 -19.53 24.50 4.56
CA LEU A 11 -18.87 25.46 5.45
C LEU A 11 -19.89 26.13 6.39
N ARG A 12 -21.00 26.63 5.82
CA ARG A 12 -22.08 27.27 6.59
C ARG A 12 -22.74 26.31 7.60
N SER A 13 -22.92 25.02 7.24
CA SER A 13 -23.51 24.04 8.16
C SER A 13 -22.67 23.78 9.41
N HIS A 14 -21.36 24.07 9.33
CA HIS A 14 -20.45 24.01 10.47
C HIS A 14 -20.12 25.39 11.09
N GLY A 15 -20.84 26.44 10.71
CA GLY A 15 -20.60 27.80 11.24
C GLY A 15 -19.31 28.46 10.75
N ILE A 16 -18.71 27.94 9.68
CA ILE A 16 -17.46 28.46 9.13
C ILE A 16 -17.76 29.56 8.11
N THR A 17 -17.14 30.72 8.28
CA THR A 17 -17.26 31.83 7.34
C THR A 17 -16.72 31.45 5.98
N VAL A 18 -17.53 31.56 4.94
CA VAL A 18 -17.13 31.27 3.55
C VAL A 18 -16.24 32.40 3.05
N ARG A 19 -14.97 32.09 2.81
CA ARG A 19 -14.01 33.00 2.17
C ARG A 19 -14.01 32.82 0.66
N HIS A 20 -14.14 31.58 0.22
CA HIS A 20 -14.21 31.25 -1.20
C HIS A 20 -15.02 29.98 -1.42
N ASP A 21 -16.04 30.07 -2.28
CA ASP A 21 -16.86 28.92 -2.64
C ASP A 21 -16.17 28.10 -3.73
N LEU A 22 -15.65 26.94 -3.37
CA LEU A 22 -14.98 25.99 -4.26
C LEU A 22 -15.62 24.61 -4.10
N PRO A 23 -16.63 24.25 -4.91
CA PRO A 23 -17.36 22.99 -4.80
C PRO A 23 -16.49 21.73 -4.95
N GLY A 24 -15.37 21.83 -5.67
CA GLY A 24 -14.45 20.71 -5.89
C GLY A 24 -13.57 20.34 -4.68
N VAL A 25 -13.51 21.19 -3.66
CA VAL A 25 -12.69 20.89 -2.48
C VAL A 25 -13.29 19.75 -1.67
N GLY A 26 -12.51 18.68 -1.53
CA GLY A 26 -12.93 17.43 -0.88
C GLY A 26 -13.59 16.43 -1.83
N GLU A 27 -13.69 16.73 -3.13
CA GLU A 27 -14.14 15.79 -4.15
C GLU A 27 -12.96 15.05 -4.79
N ASN A 28 -13.28 14.01 -5.56
CA ASN A 28 -12.31 13.21 -6.33
C ASN A 28 -11.20 12.56 -5.49
N LEU A 29 -11.46 12.25 -4.23
CA LEU A 29 -10.54 11.48 -3.42
C LEU A 29 -10.28 10.13 -4.07
N HIS A 30 -9.02 9.79 -4.24
CA HIS A 30 -8.60 8.45 -4.61
C HIS A 30 -7.30 8.11 -3.89
N ASP A 31 -7.06 6.83 -3.69
CA ASP A 31 -5.91 6.31 -2.98
C ASP A 31 -5.48 4.99 -3.60
N HIS A 32 -4.25 4.56 -3.30
CA HIS A 32 -3.78 3.24 -3.69
C HIS A 32 -4.56 2.18 -2.92
N LEU A 33 -5.16 1.27 -3.68
CA LEU A 33 -5.78 0.08 -3.15
C LEU A 33 -4.86 -1.09 -3.47
N GLU A 34 -4.37 -1.76 -2.45
CA GLU A 34 -3.38 -2.83 -2.60
C GLU A 34 -3.86 -4.13 -1.95
N VAL A 35 -3.37 -5.25 -2.46
CA VAL A 35 -3.56 -6.56 -1.87
C VAL A 35 -2.21 -7.20 -1.57
N HIS A 36 -2.09 -7.77 -0.38
CA HIS A 36 -0.93 -8.53 0.06
C HIS A 36 -1.11 -10.00 -0.31
N ILE A 37 -0.37 -10.48 -1.30
CA ILE A 37 -0.31 -11.89 -1.67
C ILE A 37 0.90 -12.51 -0.98
N LYS A 38 0.62 -13.32 0.03
CA LYS A 38 1.61 -13.86 0.97
C LYS A 38 1.94 -15.30 0.65
N HIS A 39 3.21 -15.61 0.67
CA HIS A 39 3.72 -16.97 0.49
C HIS A 39 4.56 -17.38 1.69
N ARG A 40 4.34 -18.61 2.18
CA ARG A 40 5.23 -19.23 3.15
C ARG A 40 6.44 -19.78 2.42
N SER A 41 7.61 -19.69 3.05
CA SER A 41 8.84 -20.23 2.49
C SER A 41 9.57 -21.16 3.47
N ALA A 42 10.52 -21.91 2.96
CA ALA A 42 11.38 -22.73 3.80
C ALA A 42 12.15 -21.87 4.82
N ALA A 43 12.46 -22.44 5.96
CA ALA A 43 13.12 -21.74 7.05
C ALA A 43 14.45 -21.08 6.59
N GLY A 44 14.63 -19.83 6.98
CA GLY A 44 15.84 -19.07 6.71
C GLY A 44 15.93 -18.40 5.33
N THR A 45 14.92 -18.53 4.47
CA THR A 45 14.91 -17.90 3.14
C THR A 45 14.40 -16.48 3.17
N SER A 46 13.68 -16.09 4.22
CA SER A 46 13.15 -14.74 4.39
C SER A 46 13.99 -13.88 5.34
N ARG A 47 13.65 -12.61 5.43
CA ARG A 47 14.28 -11.68 6.36
C ARG A 47 13.58 -11.58 7.71
N ASN A 48 12.50 -12.32 7.94
CA ASN A 48 11.78 -12.29 9.22
C ASN A 48 12.70 -12.62 10.41
N GLY A 49 13.60 -13.58 10.23
CA GLY A 49 14.58 -13.94 11.26
C GLY A 49 15.53 -12.81 11.69
N LEU A 50 15.69 -11.74 10.88
CA LEU A 50 16.47 -10.55 11.24
C LEU A 50 15.78 -9.70 12.33
N LEU A 51 14.48 -9.88 12.51
CA LEU A 51 13.67 -9.11 13.46
C LEU A 51 13.73 -9.68 14.89
N LYS A 52 14.47 -10.76 15.10
CA LYS A 52 14.73 -11.28 16.46
C LYS A 52 15.52 -10.23 17.27
N PRO A 53 15.20 -9.98 18.55
CA PRO A 53 15.75 -8.88 19.33
C PRO A 53 17.28 -8.79 19.32
N HIS A 54 17.97 -9.93 19.48
CA HIS A 54 19.44 -9.96 19.45
C HIS A 54 20.03 -9.60 18.08
N ARG A 55 19.37 -9.99 16.98
CA ARG A 55 19.78 -9.61 15.62
C ARG A 55 19.50 -8.14 15.34
N MET A 56 18.35 -7.63 15.78
CA MET A 56 18.03 -6.21 15.69
C MET A 56 19.06 -5.35 16.43
N ALA A 57 19.50 -5.77 17.62
CA ALA A 57 20.55 -5.07 18.35
C ALA A 57 21.87 -5.05 17.56
N ALA A 58 22.29 -6.19 16.99
CA ALA A 58 23.49 -6.27 16.15
C ALA A 58 23.39 -5.42 14.88
N ILE A 59 22.25 -5.42 14.22
CA ILE A 59 21.98 -4.60 13.03
C ILE A 59 22.02 -3.12 13.40
N GLY A 60 21.42 -2.73 14.52
CA GLY A 60 21.47 -1.36 15.02
C GLY A 60 22.89 -0.88 15.35
N LEU A 61 23.67 -1.74 16.01
CA LEU A 61 25.08 -1.46 16.31
C LEU A 61 25.92 -1.32 15.03
N GLN A 62 25.74 -2.23 14.07
CA GLN A 62 26.42 -2.13 12.76
C GLN A 62 26.08 -0.81 12.05
N TRP A 63 24.81 -0.43 12.02
CA TRP A 63 24.40 0.83 11.42
C TRP A 63 24.99 2.03 12.15
N PHE A 64 25.00 2.00 13.48
CA PHE A 64 25.56 3.10 14.29
C PHE A 64 27.05 3.31 14.01
N LEU A 65 27.83 2.22 13.93
CA LEU A 65 29.29 2.27 13.75
C LEU A 65 29.73 2.54 12.30
N SER A 66 29.06 1.94 11.32
CA SER A 66 29.52 1.92 9.93
C SER A 66 28.53 2.50 8.90
N ARG A 67 27.28 2.82 9.31
CA ARG A 67 26.19 3.25 8.41
C ARG A 67 25.90 2.25 7.27
N THR A 68 26.15 0.96 7.53
CA THR A 68 25.97 -0.13 6.57
C THR A 68 25.01 -1.20 7.11
N GLY A 69 24.75 -2.23 6.31
CA GLY A 69 23.94 -3.38 6.70
C GLY A 69 22.43 -3.20 6.47
N PRO A 70 21.63 -4.10 7.01
CA PRO A 70 20.18 -4.13 6.74
C PRO A 70 19.44 -2.84 7.14
N ALA A 71 19.88 -2.13 8.18
CA ALA A 71 19.26 -0.87 8.61
C ALA A 71 19.61 0.34 7.71
N ALA A 72 20.57 0.19 6.79
CA ALA A 72 20.93 1.23 5.83
C ALA A 72 20.14 1.14 4.51
N THR A 73 19.19 0.22 4.40
CA THR A 73 18.44 -0.02 3.15
C THR A 73 16.95 -0.12 3.41
N THR A 74 16.16 0.14 2.38
CA THR A 74 14.71 -0.03 2.47
C THR A 74 14.33 -1.50 2.66
N PRO A 75 13.23 -1.80 3.35
CA PRO A 75 12.71 -3.16 3.49
C PRO A 75 12.32 -3.78 2.13
N SER A 76 11.60 -3.06 1.31
CA SER A 76 11.25 -3.45 -0.06
C SER A 76 12.34 -2.96 -1.01
N ARG A 77 13.02 -3.91 -1.67
CA ARG A 77 14.15 -3.61 -2.56
C ARG A 77 13.83 -3.80 -4.04
N VAL A 78 12.71 -4.42 -4.32
CA VAL A 78 12.28 -4.75 -5.68
C VAL A 78 10.86 -4.23 -5.86
N GLY A 79 10.66 -3.50 -6.92
CA GLY A 79 9.37 -3.04 -7.39
C GLY A 79 9.26 -3.26 -8.89
N ALA A 80 8.03 -3.30 -9.39
CA ALA A 80 7.76 -3.40 -10.80
C ALA A 80 6.50 -2.62 -11.16
N PHE A 81 6.46 -2.17 -12.41
CA PHE A 81 5.26 -1.61 -13.03
C PHE A 81 4.94 -2.46 -14.25
N LEU A 82 3.76 -3.06 -14.28
CA LEU A 82 3.33 -3.97 -15.33
C LEU A 82 2.02 -3.48 -15.95
N ARG A 83 1.71 -4.01 -17.13
CA ARG A 83 0.42 -3.83 -17.79
C ARG A 83 -0.44 -5.06 -17.56
N THR A 84 -1.70 -4.86 -17.18
CA THR A 84 -2.66 -5.96 -17.06
C THR A 84 -3.07 -6.51 -18.43
N GLU A 85 -3.05 -5.67 -19.47
CA GLU A 85 -3.37 -6.03 -20.85
C GLU A 85 -2.38 -5.37 -21.82
N LYS A 86 -2.22 -5.97 -23.00
CA LYS A 86 -1.27 -5.48 -24.03
C LYS A 86 -1.60 -4.09 -24.55
N ASP A 87 -2.89 -3.76 -24.63
CA ASP A 87 -3.39 -2.54 -25.25
C ASP A 87 -3.47 -1.35 -24.28
N VAL A 88 -3.10 -1.55 -23.00
CA VAL A 88 -3.01 -0.46 -22.03
C VAL A 88 -1.81 0.42 -22.38
N PRO A 89 -1.98 1.75 -22.54
CA PRO A 89 -0.94 2.64 -23.06
C PRO A 89 0.28 2.77 -22.12
N TYR A 90 0.11 2.55 -20.81
CA TYR A 90 1.16 2.61 -19.78
C TYR A 90 0.94 1.51 -18.74
N PRO A 91 1.94 1.19 -17.91
CA PRO A 91 1.75 0.27 -16.79
C PRO A 91 0.62 0.74 -15.86
N ASP A 92 -0.31 -0.15 -15.56
CA ASP A 92 -1.51 0.14 -14.77
C ASP A 92 -1.53 -0.55 -13.41
N ILE A 93 -0.56 -1.42 -13.14
CA ILE A 93 -0.33 -2.00 -11.82
C ILE A 93 1.08 -1.79 -11.33
N GLN A 94 1.24 -1.64 -10.02
CA GLN A 94 2.50 -1.48 -9.32
C GLN A 94 2.70 -2.64 -8.34
N TYR A 95 3.95 -3.09 -8.22
CA TYR A 95 4.39 -4.10 -7.27
C TYR A 95 5.40 -3.55 -6.29
N HIS A 96 5.24 -3.96 -5.03
CA HIS A 96 6.29 -3.94 -4.02
C HIS A 96 6.57 -5.37 -3.58
N PHE A 97 7.81 -5.82 -3.71
CA PHE A 97 8.21 -7.13 -3.20
C PHE A 97 8.83 -6.98 -1.80
N TRP A 98 8.24 -7.69 -0.85
CA TRP A 98 8.70 -7.73 0.54
C TRP A 98 9.32 -9.09 0.82
N PRO A 99 10.63 -9.16 1.12
CA PRO A 99 11.29 -10.40 1.51
C PRO A 99 10.95 -10.77 2.98
N TYR A 100 9.73 -10.55 3.36
CA TYR A 100 9.15 -10.82 4.68
C TYR A 100 7.78 -11.46 4.52
N TYR A 101 7.47 -12.44 5.37
CA TYR A 101 6.09 -12.82 5.61
C TYR A 101 5.45 -11.73 6.47
N LEU A 102 4.36 -11.16 6.03
CA LEU A 102 3.62 -10.14 6.76
C LEU A 102 2.38 -10.74 7.43
N ASP A 103 2.16 -10.41 8.69
CA ASP A 103 0.91 -10.67 9.40
C ASP A 103 0.25 -9.33 9.72
N GLY A 104 -0.79 -8.97 8.97
CA GLY A 104 -1.20 -7.58 8.87
C GLY A 104 -0.06 -6.72 8.30
N TRP A 105 0.32 -5.67 8.99
CA TRP A 105 1.43 -4.77 8.64
C TRP A 105 2.73 -5.09 9.40
N SER A 106 2.75 -6.15 10.21
CA SER A 106 3.90 -6.50 11.04
C SER A 106 4.51 -7.83 10.60
N PRO A 107 5.80 -7.89 10.29
CA PRO A 107 6.47 -9.13 9.97
C PRO A 107 6.83 -9.89 11.26
N PRO A 108 6.22 -11.06 11.56
CA PRO A 108 6.57 -11.85 12.73
C PRO A 108 7.95 -12.48 12.57
N PRO A 109 8.79 -12.50 13.64
CA PRO A 109 10.16 -12.98 13.56
C PRO A 109 10.31 -14.52 13.49
N ASP A 110 9.22 -15.25 13.73
CA ASP A 110 9.14 -16.72 13.81
C ASP A 110 8.51 -17.37 12.57
N LYS A 111 8.09 -16.57 11.59
CA LYS A 111 7.51 -17.06 10.34
C LYS A 111 8.40 -16.65 9.17
N ASP A 112 8.68 -17.57 8.27
CA ASP A 112 9.41 -17.30 7.03
C ASP A 112 8.46 -17.21 5.84
N GLY A 113 8.78 -16.30 4.92
CA GLY A 113 8.02 -16.11 3.70
C GLY A 113 8.29 -14.76 3.05
N TYR A 114 7.51 -14.46 2.04
CA TYR A 114 7.56 -13.20 1.31
C TYR A 114 6.15 -12.74 0.94
N CYS A 115 6.04 -11.48 0.57
CA CYS A 115 4.79 -10.87 0.18
C CYS A 115 4.99 -10.06 -1.10
N PHE A 116 4.05 -10.22 -2.02
CA PHE A 116 3.81 -9.27 -3.09
C PHE A 116 2.71 -8.33 -2.64
N ASP A 117 3.00 -7.06 -2.68
CA ASP A 117 2.05 -6.00 -2.48
C ASP A 117 1.74 -5.40 -3.84
N VAL A 118 0.51 -5.51 -4.29
CA VAL A 118 0.14 -5.17 -5.66
C VAL A 118 -1.19 -4.45 -5.72
N GLY A 119 -1.25 -3.42 -6.53
CA GLY A 119 -2.48 -2.69 -6.79
C GLY A 119 -2.43 -1.82 -8.03
N PRO A 120 -3.58 -1.25 -8.43
CA PRO A 120 -3.66 -0.29 -9.51
C PRO A 120 -2.82 0.96 -9.24
N VAL A 121 -2.08 1.42 -10.25
CA VAL A 121 -1.35 2.69 -10.19
C VAL A 121 -2.33 3.86 -10.07
N GLN A 122 -3.47 3.76 -10.76
CA GLN A 122 -4.50 4.78 -10.75
C GLN A 122 -5.87 4.12 -10.81
N THR A 123 -6.72 4.43 -9.83
CA THR A 123 -8.10 3.94 -9.80
C THR A 123 -9.03 4.88 -10.58
N ALA A 124 -10.09 4.34 -11.17
CA ALA A 124 -11.19 5.11 -11.75
C ALA A 124 -12.22 5.53 -10.67
N SER A 125 -12.37 4.73 -9.63
CA SER A 125 -13.22 5.03 -8.48
C SER A 125 -12.82 6.34 -7.81
N ARG A 126 -13.82 7.14 -7.43
CA ARG A 126 -13.61 8.42 -6.74
C ARG A 126 -14.44 8.48 -5.47
N GLY A 127 -13.81 8.99 -4.45
CA GLY A 127 -14.41 9.27 -3.16
C GLY A 127 -14.47 10.76 -2.85
N TRP A 128 -14.60 11.06 -1.57
CA TRP A 128 -14.71 12.42 -1.08
C TRP A 128 -14.22 12.54 0.37
N VAL A 129 -13.90 13.78 0.77
CA VAL A 129 -13.59 14.18 2.14
C VAL A 129 -14.59 15.27 2.57
N ARG A 130 -15.14 15.18 3.77
CA ARG A 130 -16.08 16.15 4.34
C ARG A 130 -15.65 16.52 5.75
N LEU A 131 -15.99 17.74 6.14
CA LEU A 131 -15.89 18.13 7.55
C LEU A 131 -16.92 17.35 8.39
N ALA A 132 -16.48 16.82 9.52
CA ALA A 132 -17.37 16.31 10.57
C ALA A 132 -17.72 17.40 11.58
N SER A 133 -16.87 18.43 11.73
CA SER A 133 -16.98 19.50 12.70
C SER A 133 -16.16 20.72 12.27
N ALA A 134 -16.40 21.87 12.88
CA ALA A 134 -15.50 23.03 12.81
C ALA A 134 -14.25 22.89 13.69
N ASP A 135 -14.24 21.94 14.63
CA ASP A 135 -13.09 21.66 15.48
C ASP A 135 -11.96 21.00 14.68
N PRO A 136 -10.75 21.61 14.60
CA PRO A 136 -9.62 21.07 13.85
C PRO A 136 -9.08 19.75 14.38
N LEU A 137 -9.39 19.37 15.62
CA LEU A 137 -8.99 18.10 16.22
C LEU A 137 -9.96 16.95 15.89
N THR A 138 -11.15 17.26 15.38
CA THR A 138 -12.11 16.25 14.93
C THR A 138 -11.72 15.75 13.54
N ALA A 139 -11.50 14.42 13.42
CA ALA A 139 -11.18 13.79 12.15
C ALA A 139 -12.25 14.03 11.08
N PRO A 140 -11.89 14.28 9.82
CA PRO A 140 -12.86 14.44 8.74
C PRO A 140 -13.54 13.10 8.42
N VAL A 141 -14.71 13.18 7.81
CA VAL A 141 -15.36 12.01 7.19
C VAL A 141 -14.76 11.79 5.81
N MET A 142 -14.25 10.59 5.57
CA MET A 142 -13.67 10.21 4.29
C MET A 142 -14.39 8.98 3.71
N ARG A 143 -14.59 8.99 2.42
CA ARG A 143 -15.15 7.86 1.69
C ARG A 143 -14.35 7.63 0.42
N LEU A 144 -13.60 6.54 0.38
CA LEU A 144 -12.72 6.21 -0.77
C LEU A 144 -13.51 5.68 -1.96
N ASN A 145 -14.61 4.96 -1.72
CA ASN A 145 -15.38 4.25 -2.75
C ASN A 145 -14.53 3.27 -3.57
N GLY A 146 -13.50 2.69 -2.99
CA GLY A 146 -12.61 1.75 -3.67
C GLY A 146 -13.38 0.61 -4.34
N LEU A 147 -12.94 0.20 -5.53
CA LEU A 147 -13.56 -0.86 -6.34
C LEU A 147 -15.03 -0.60 -6.75
N LYS A 148 -15.50 0.64 -6.71
CA LYS A 148 -16.84 0.98 -7.16
C LYS A 148 -17.00 0.78 -8.67
N GLU A 149 -15.99 1.17 -9.42
CA GLU A 149 -15.95 1.05 -10.87
C GLU A 149 -15.50 -0.35 -11.33
N ASP A 150 -16.14 -0.86 -12.42
CA ASP A 150 -15.85 -2.19 -12.94
C ASP A 150 -14.41 -2.36 -13.42
N ILE A 151 -13.85 -1.31 -13.99
CA ILE A 151 -12.47 -1.31 -14.45
C ILE A 151 -11.48 -1.54 -13.30
N ASP A 152 -11.70 -0.93 -12.14
CA ASP A 152 -10.85 -1.12 -10.98
C ASP A 152 -10.91 -2.57 -10.50
N ARG A 153 -12.11 -3.17 -10.48
CA ARG A 153 -12.29 -4.59 -10.12
C ARG A 153 -11.61 -5.52 -11.13
N LYS A 154 -11.64 -5.18 -12.43
CA LYS A 154 -10.96 -5.93 -13.47
C LYS A 154 -9.45 -5.90 -13.28
N VAL A 155 -8.87 -4.71 -13.20
CA VAL A 155 -7.42 -4.50 -13.00
C VAL A 155 -6.95 -5.22 -11.74
N PHE A 156 -7.72 -5.14 -10.65
CA PHE A 156 -7.38 -5.78 -9.39
C PHE A 156 -7.38 -7.32 -9.48
N ARG A 157 -8.35 -7.93 -10.17
CA ARG A 157 -8.35 -9.39 -10.40
C ARG A 157 -7.17 -9.83 -11.27
N GLU A 158 -6.87 -9.07 -12.32
CA GLU A 158 -5.73 -9.36 -13.19
C GLU A 158 -4.40 -9.24 -12.45
N SER A 159 -4.25 -8.25 -11.57
CA SER A 159 -3.04 -8.12 -10.75
C SER A 159 -2.81 -9.35 -9.87
N ILE A 160 -3.87 -9.91 -9.27
CA ILE A 160 -3.78 -11.14 -8.47
C ILE A 160 -3.40 -12.34 -9.36
N ARG A 161 -3.98 -12.46 -10.57
CA ARG A 161 -3.65 -13.53 -11.51
C ARG A 161 -2.18 -13.49 -11.94
N ILE A 162 -1.72 -12.31 -12.37
CA ILE A 162 -0.32 -12.10 -12.77
C ILE A 162 0.62 -12.40 -11.61
N THR A 163 0.29 -11.99 -10.39
CA THR A 163 1.12 -12.28 -9.20
C THR A 163 1.26 -13.78 -8.97
N ARG A 164 0.17 -14.55 -9.11
CA ARG A 164 0.22 -16.01 -9.00
C ARG A 164 1.09 -16.65 -10.08
N GLU A 165 1.04 -16.15 -11.31
CA GLU A 165 1.90 -16.60 -12.39
C GLU A 165 3.38 -16.29 -12.14
N ILE A 166 3.68 -15.10 -11.60
CA ILE A 166 5.05 -14.74 -11.20
C ILE A 166 5.54 -15.68 -10.08
N ALA A 167 4.71 -15.91 -9.06
CA ALA A 167 5.07 -16.77 -7.94
C ALA A 167 5.22 -18.26 -8.33
N ALA A 168 4.58 -18.68 -9.43
CA ALA A 168 4.68 -20.05 -9.95
C ALA A 168 5.92 -20.28 -10.84
N GLN A 169 6.78 -19.27 -11.05
CA GLN A 169 8.02 -19.44 -11.81
C GLN A 169 9.05 -20.26 -11.03
N SER A 170 9.80 -21.11 -11.73
CA SER A 170 10.81 -22.01 -11.14
C SER A 170 11.86 -21.31 -10.27
N ALA A 171 12.10 -20.03 -10.49
CA ALA A 171 12.99 -19.22 -9.64
C ALA A 171 12.51 -19.16 -8.17
N PHE A 172 11.22 -19.40 -7.90
CA PHE A 172 10.65 -19.43 -6.54
C PHE A 172 10.60 -20.84 -5.93
N ASP A 173 10.84 -21.93 -6.69
CA ASP A 173 10.71 -23.32 -6.21
C ASP A 173 11.58 -23.62 -4.99
N LEU A 174 12.78 -23.05 -4.92
CA LEU A 174 13.69 -23.23 -3.79
C LEU A 174 13.23 -22.54 -2.49
N SER A 175 12.29 -21.62 -2.60
CA SER A 175 11.79 -20.82 -1.47
C SER A 175 10.36 -21.18 -1.06
N LEU A 176 9.59 -21.85 -1.91
CA LEU A 176 8.21 -22.21 -1.62
C LEU A 176 8.10 -23.48 -0.81
N ILE A 177 7.30 -23.45 0.24
CA ILE A 177 6.71 -24.65 0.82
C ILE A 177 5.43 -24.90 0.06
N HIS A 178 5.41 -25.96 -0.75
CA HIS A 178 4.19 -26.43 -1.37
C HIS A 178 3.23 -26.90 -0.26
N ILE A 179 2.15 -26.14 -0.07
CA ILE A 179 1.03 -26.52 0.78
C ILE A 179 -0.07 -27.07 -0.10
#